data_6cde2d7d36baf4e933de2a9844738dfa
#
_entry.id   6cde2d7d36baf4e933de2a9844738dfa
#
_cell.length_a   1.000
_cell.length_b   1.000
_cell.length_c   1.000
_cell.angle_alpha   90.00
_cell.angle_beta   90.00
_cell.angle_gamma   90.00
#
_symmetry.space_group_name_H-M   'P 1'
#
loop_
_entity.id
_entity.type
_entity.pdbx_description
1 polymer ?
#
loop_
_entity_poly.entity_id
_entity_poly.type
_entity_poly.pdbx_seq_one_letter_code
_entity_poly.pdbx_strand_id
1 'polypeptide(L)'
;MSDGRKIASDNIYWVRVEPIVWLVDEKADIALSKKIIFSGVQFLENISKKYTGDFANTDIKKFMNIYFSKDIVSSRVDLKNTSAEQLESYEEPKLIRKQNPYEFNFNKVSEEEIIRGAVESDVAVFLHGKSSDGKSARVKQLDPDCEIIYMRNATPDSLNGKSVYNSTTGEMIDVPPTWYSKVKTKCEAEPDKIHIIFFDELTNALPSIQGMAFNIVLDGEVNGKWKLQPNARIVAAGNDLNDSLAANQMAEPLFNRFAHVYINTTVDSWLKWASTPKEKYERLDYKDEELEAKIHPSVYAYIAYKSYSGHDVLRTPYTGDKPNADPRKWEMASKILYKTKQPEMLRALIGEDLAKDFTAFARQQVISVEDVINHNYSSNDLEMDISEKFATAVGLSSVDDEHFEIVRDFMKQVGAEPRAAFESMWSHGDERRLEHLAEVQMADNLSQGEIRRWIKKD
;
A
#
# COMPACT_ATOMS: atom_id res chain seq x y z
N MET A 1 2.45 -18.76 -13.57
CA MET A 1 3.00 -17.38 -13.52
C MET A 1 2.78 -16.84 -12.13
N SER A 2 3.60 -15.93 -11.67
CA SER A 2 3.51 -15.35 -10.31
C SER A 2 2.17 -14.65 -10.01
N ASP A 3 1.38 -14.35 -11.03
CA ASP A 3 0.05 -13.73 -10.95
C ASP A 3 -1.12 -14.74 -10.95
N GLY A 4 -0.84 -16.01 -10.77
CA GLY A 4 -1.85 -17.07 -10.72
C GLY A 4 -2.50 -17.45 -12.05
N ARG A 5 -2.13 -16.81 -13.17
CA ARG A 5 -2.67 -17.16 -14.48
C ARG A 5 -2.16 -18.54 -14.94
N LYS A 6 -3.06 -19.33 -15.50
CA LYS A 6 -2.67 -20.62 -16.13
C LYS A 6 -1.99 -20.35 -17.45
N ILE A 7 -0.90 -21.07 -17.70
CA ILE A 7 -0.23 -21.06 -19.00
C ILE A 7 -1.11 -21.85 -19.99
N ALA A 8 -1.54 -21.20 -21.09
CA ALA A 8 -2.22 -21.85 -22.19
C ALA A 8 -1.20 -22.23 -23.28
N SER A 9 -1.41 -23.39 -23.93
CA SER A 9 -0.46 -23.96 -24.89
C SER A 9 -0.15 -23.09 -26.10
N ASP A 10 -1.06 -22.16 -26.42
CA ASP A 10 -1.02 -21.41 -27.69
C ASP A 10 -0.60 -19.95 -27.52
N ASN A 11 -0.18 -19.55 -26.33
CA ASN A 11 0.24 -18.18 -26.06
C ASN A 11 1.76 -18.05 -25.85
N ILE A 12 2.34 -17.00 -26.41
CA ILE A 12 3.73 -16.61 -26.14
C ILE A 12 3.77 -15.84 -24.82
N TYR A 13 4.59 -16.31 -23.89
CA TYR A 13 4.80 -15.67 -22.59
C TYR A 13 6.21 -15.11 -22.50
N TRP A 14 6.33 -13.84 -22.14
CA TRP A 14 7.62 -13.25 -21.82
C TRP A 14 7.95 -13.55 -20.36
N VAL A 15 9.06 -14.23 -20.15
CA VAL A 15 9.57 -14.56 -18.81
C VAL A 15 10.77 -13.66 -18.52
N ARG A 16 10.71 -12.93 -17.40
CA ARG A 16 11.87 -12.18 -16.94
C ARG A 16 12.97 -13.17 -16.53
N VAL A 17 14.10 -13.09 -17.19
CA VAL A 17 15.28 -13.88 -16.84
C VAL A 17 16.08 -13.10 -15.81
N GLU A 18 15.93 -13.47 -14.54
CA GLU A 18 16.88 -13.08 -13.51
C GLU A 18 18.05 -14.08 -13.50
N PRO A 19 19.27 -13.68 -13.10
CA PRO A 19 20.34 -14.63 -12.91
C PRO A 19 19.90 -15.73 -11.96
N ILE A 20 19.95 -16.99 -12.41
CA ILE A 20 19.55 -18.13 -11.61
C ILE A 20 20.73 -18.44 -10.68
N VAL A 21 20.51 -18.22 -9.38
CA VAL A 21 21.49 -18.62 -8.37
C VAL A 21 21.26 -20.09 -8.06
N TRP A 22 22.25 -20.92 -8.33
CA TRP A 22 22.26 -22.34 -8.04
C TRP A 22 22.94 -22.60 -6.70
N LEU A 23 22.34 -23.49 -5.92
CA LEU A 23 22.97 -24.11 -4.76
C LEU A 23 23.53 -25.46 -5.24
N VAL A 24 24.84 -25.59 -5.28
CA VAL A 24 25.51 -26.79 -5.75
C VAL A 24 25.98 -27.58 -4.53
N ASP A 25 25.60 -28.86 -4.45
CA ASP A 25 26.17 -29.81 -3.53
C ASP A 25 27.10 -30.74 -4.34
N GLU A 26 28.41 -30.49 -4.24
CA GLU A 26 29.44 -31.23 -4.97
C GLU A 26 29.52 -32.70 -4.54
N LYS A 27 29.11 -33.04 -3.30
CA LYS A 27 29.13 -34.43 -2.81
C LYS A 27 27.97 -35.24 -3.32
N ALA A 28 26.85 -34.59 -3.58
CA ALA A 28 25.61 -35.26 -4.03
C ALA A 28 25.39 -35.13 -5.55
N ASP A 29 26.25 -34.40 -6.27
CA ASP A 29 26.12 -34.09 -7.71
C ASP A 29 24.76 -33.48 -8.04
N ILE A 30 24.25 -32.57 -7.15
CA ILE A 30 22.97 -31.94 -7.24
C ILE A 30 23.13 -30.42 -7.28
N ALA A 31 22.50 -29.80 -8.27
CA ALA A 31 22.33 -28.35 -8.33
C ALA A 31 20.85 -27.98 -8.16
N LEU A 32 20.53 -27.19 -7.15
CA LEU A 32 19.18 -26.69 -6.90
C LEU A 32 19.13 -25.19 -7.11
N SER A 33 18.16 -24.69 -7.85
CA SER A 33 17.98 -23.25 -7.95
C SER A 33 17.50 -22.66 -6.61
N LYS A 34 18.07 -21.53 -6.21
CA LYS A 34 17.71 -20.83 -4.97
C LYS A 34 16.26 -20.33 -4.97
N LYS A 35 15.66 -20.17 -6.13
CA LYS A 35 14.25 -19.77 -6.30
C LYS A 35 13.52 -20.79 -7.17
N ILE A 36 12.23 -20.97 -6.95
CA ILE A 36 11.37 -21.75 -7.85
C ILE A 36 11.30 -21.01 -9.19
N ILE A 37 11.88 -21.62 -10.23
CA ILE A 37 11.92 -21.02 -11.57
C ILE A 37 10.59 -21.23 -12.27
N PHE A 38 9.92 -22.35 -12.02
CA PHE A 38 8.64 -22.71 -12.60
C PHE A 38 7.67 -23.26 -11.56
N SER A 39 6.43 -22.86 -11.65
CA SER A 39 5.32 -23.44 -10.89
C SER A 39 4.25 -23.95 -11.87
N GLY A 40 3.58 -25.06 -11.52
CA GLY A 40 2.51 -25.63 -12.32
C GLY A 40 2.94 -26.56 -13.45
N VAL A 41 4.24 -26.84 -13.59
CA VAL A 41 4.74 -27.89 -14.50
C VAL A 41 4.57 -29.24 -13.82
N GLN A 42 3.87 -30.18 -14.47
CA GLN A 42 3.71 -31.53 -13.92
C GLN A 42 5.05 -32.27 -13.97
N PHE A 43 5.36 -32.97 -12.88
CA PHE A 43 6.60 -33.77 -12.80
C PHE A 43 6.56 -34.96 -13.76
N LEU A 44 5.37 -35.53 -13.97
CA LEU A 44 5.12 -36.59 -14.93
C LEU A 44 3.83 -36.30 -15.71
N GLU A 45 3.85 -36.53 -17.02
CA GLU A 45 2.74 -36.33 -17.93
C GLU A 45 1.51 -37.20 -17.58
N ASN A 46 1.76 -38.34 -16.92
CA ASN A 46 0.75 -39.24 -16.49
C ASN A 46 0.95 -39.65 -15.04
N ILE A 47 -0.03 -39.30 -14.19
CA ILE A 47 -0.03 -39.60 -12.74
C ILE A 47 0.11 -41.12 -12.45
N SER A 48 -0.25 -41.99 -13.41
CA SER A 48 -0.11 -43.45 -13.26
C SER A 48 1.34 -43.92 -13.48
N LYS A 49 2.24 -43.11 -14.02
CA LYS A 49 3.66 -43.48 -14.15
C LYS A 49 4.36 -43.33 -12.80
N LYS A 50 4.86 -44.42 -12.28
CA LYS A 50 5.64 -44.43 -11.05
C LYS A 50 6.98 -43.72 -11.30
N TYR A 51 7.34 -42.72 -10.48
CA TYR A 51 8.64 -42.12 -10.52
C TYR A 51 9.71 -43.15 -10.18
N THR A 52 10.69 -43.27 -11.05
CA THR A 52 11.77 -44.31 -10.90
C THR A 52 13.02 -43.76 -10.22
N GLY A 53 13.00 -42.51 -9.73
CA GLY A 53 14.17 -41.86 -9.15
C GLY A 53 15.09 -41.18 -10.18
N ASP A 54 14.84 -41.38 -11.47
CA ASP A 54 15.66 -40.80 -12.55
C ASP A 54 15.03 -39.53 -13.12
N PHE A 55 15.65 -38.40 -12.82
CA PHE A 55 15.26 -37.08 -13.34
C PHE A 55 15.27 -37.05 -14.89
N ALA A 56 16.10 -37.89 -15.54
CA ALA A 56 16.18 -37.96 -16.99
C ALA A 56 14.85 -38.29 -17.67
N ASN A 57 13.94 -38.98 -16.97
CA ASN A 57 12.68 -39.44 -17.49
C ASN A 57 11.49 -38.57 -17.05
N THR A 58 11.72 -37.38 -16.48
CA THR A 58 10.67 -36.48 -16.04
C THR A 58 10.24 -35.51 -17.14
N ASP A 59 8.99 -35.04 -17.09
CA ASP A 59 8.50 -34.01 -18.01
C ASP A 59 9.16 -32.67 -17.73
N ILE A 60 9.63 -32.41 -16.51
CA ILE A 60 10.43 -31.24 -16.18
C ILE A 60 11.73 -31.24 -16.97
N LYS A 61 12.44 -32.38 -17.07
CA LYS A 61 13.67 -32.46 -17.88
C LYS A 61 13.40 -32.29 -19.35
N LYS A 62 12.31 -32.87 -19.86
CA LYS A 62 11.90 -32.65 -21.26
C LYS A 62 11.58 -31.18 -21.50
N PHE A 63 10.84 -30.55 -20.61
CA PHE A 63 10.52 -29.13 -20.66
C PHE A 63 11.80 -28.26 -20.62
N MET A 64 12.70 -28.54 -19.73
CA MET A 64 13.97 -27.82 -19.64
C MET A 64 14.84 -28.01 -20.90
N ASN A 65 14.91 -29.21 -21.47
CA ASN A 65 15.67 -29.45 -22.68
C ASN A 65 15.03 -28.85 -23.94
N ILE A 66 13.69 -28.85 -24.03
CA ILE A 66 12.99 -28.40 -25.25
C ILE A 66 12.79 -26.89 -25.24
N TYR A 67 12.40 -26.34 -24.12
CA TYR A 67 11.97 -24.92 -24.03
C TYR A 67 13.01 -24.03 -23.35
N PHE A 68 13.58 -24.49 -22.24
CA PHE A 68 14.50 -23.68 -21.45
C PHE A 68 15.89 -23.60 -22.10
N SER A 69 16.45 -24.73 -22.59
CA SER A 69 17.79 -24.75 -23.17
C SER A 69 17.88 -24.10 -24.54
N LYS A 70 16.77 -24.06 -25.31
CA LYS A 70 16.74 -23.43 -26.62
C LYS A 70 16.60 -21.91 -26.58
N ASP A 71 15.78 -21.43 -25.65
CA ASP A 71 15.37 -20.02 -25.65
C ASP A 71 16.07 -19.16 -24.62
N ILE A 72 16.66 -19.78 -23.56
CA ILE A 72 17.21 -19.05 -22.41
C ILE A 72 18.72 -19.24 -22.27
N VAL A 73 19.24 -20.41 -22.62
CA VAL A 73 20.68 -20.68 -22.62
C VAL A 73 21.22 -20.47 -24.03
N SER A 74 22.06 -19.44 -24.22
CA SER A 74 22.70 -19.24 -25.51
C SER A 74 23.44 -20.52 -25.92
N SER A 75 23.41 -20.86 -27.21
CA SER A 75 23.94 -22.09 -27.84
C SER A 75 25.41 -22.43 -27.57
N ARG A 76 26.07 -21.79 -26.63
CA ARG A 76 27.50 -21.92 -26.28
C ARG A 76 27.80 -22.68 -24.99
N VAL A 77 26.77 -23.06 -24.21
CA VAL A 77 26.97 -23.83 -22.97
C VAL A 77 26.45 -25.24 -23.17
N ASP A 78 27.35 -26.17 -23.44
CA ASP A 78 27.05 -27.60 -23.42
C ASP A 78 27.09 -28.07 -21.97
N LEU A 79 25.91 -28.05 -21.32
CA LEU A 79 25.74 -28.46 -19.92
C LEU A 79 26.07 -29.93 -19.66
N LYS A 80 26.33 -30.73 -20.71
CA LYS A 80 26.70 -32.15 -20.56
C LYS A 80 28.16 -32.40 -20.18
N ASN A 81 29.04 -31.45 -20.45
CA ASN A 81 30.49 -31.67 -20.36
C ASN A 81 31.26 -30.58 -19.58
N THR A 82 30.58 -29.68 -18.88
CA THR A 82 31.27 -28.64 -18.13
C THR A 82 31.64 -29.16 -16.74
N SER A 83 32.95 -29.35 -16.48
CA SER A 83 33.44 -29.72 -15.13
C SER A 83 33.32 -28.54 -14.15
N ALA A 84 33.25 -28.81 -12.85
CA ALA A 84 33.26 -27.79 -11.81
C ALA A 84 34.45 -26.83 -11.93
N GLU A 85 35.62 -27.30 -12.31
CA GLU A 85 36.83 -26.50 -12.56
C GLU A 85 36.67 -25.52 -13.74
N GLN A 86 35.87 -25.89 -14.75
CA GLN A 86 35.59 -24.99 -15.88
C GLN A 86 34.57 -23.89 -15.50
N LEU A 87 33.73 -24.14 -14.50
CA LEU A 87 32.84 -23.12 -13.96
C LEU A 87 33.55 -22.13 -13.04
N GLU A 88 34.57 -22.56 -12.28
CA GLU A 88 35.41 -21.68 -11.46
C GLU A 88 36.36 -20.82 -12.30
N SER A 89 36.82 -21.31 -13.46
CA SER A 89 37.66 -20.56 -14.39
C SER A 89 36.88 -19.65 -15.33
N TYR A 90 35.55 -19.68 -15.29
CA TYR A 90 34.71 -18.77 -16.08
C TYR A 90 34.74 -17.39 -15.43
N GLU A 91 35.77 -16.60 -15.78
CA GLU A 91 35.63 -15.15 -15.65
C GLU A 91 34.35 -14.78 -16.42
N GLU A 92 33.33 -14.29 -15.72
CA GLU A 92 32.18 -13.66 -16.38
C GLU A 92 32.79 -12.80 -17.49
N PRO A 93 32.44 -13.03 -18.78
CA PRO A 93 32.81 -12.07 -19.77
C PRO A 93 32.32 -10.77 -19.23
N LYS A 94 33.21 -9.83 -18.93
CA LYS A 94 32.85 -8.45 -18.68
C LYS A 94 32.15 -8.03 -19.97
N LEU A 95 30.85 -8.35 -20.04
CA LEU A 95 29.94 -7.71 -20.96
C LEU A 95 30.15 -6.25 -20.63
N ILE A 96 30.98 -5.57 -21.45
CA ILE A 96 30.92 -4.14 -21.56
C ILE A 96 29.49 -3.92 -22.05
N ARG A 97 28.54 -3.93 -21.09
CA ARG A 97 27.22 -3.39 -21.32
C ARG A 97 27.52 -1.96 -21.71
N LYS A 98 27.49 -1.69 -23.01
CA LYS A 98 27.19 -0.32 -23.45
C LYS A 98 25.97 0.02 -22.64
N GLN A 99 26.12 0.92 -21.67
CA GLN A 99 24.98 1.36 -20.84
C GLN A 99 23.89 1.71 -21.84
N ASN A 100 22.85 0.88 -21.84
CA ASN A 100 21.67 1.20 -22.63
C ASN A 100 21.10 2.45 -21.94
N PRO A 101 21.14 3.63 -22.54
CA PRO A 101 20.62 4.85 -21.90
C PRO A 101 19.12 4.73 -21.57
N TYR A 102 18.48 3.66 -22.05
CA TYR A 102 17.06 3.32 -21.81
C TYR A 102 16.91 2.05 -21.00
N GLU A 103 17.68 1.90 -19.89
CA GLU A 103 17.52 0.78 -18.96
C GLU A 103 16.21 0.96 -18.18
N PHE A 104 15.27 0.04 -18.40
CA PHE A 104 13.97 0.07 -17.72
C PHE A 104 14.03 -0.73 -16.42
N ASN A 105 13.41 -0.18 -15.36
CA ASN A 105 13.12 -0.90 -14.14
C ASN A 105 11.76 -1.60 -14.26
N PHE A 106 11.74 -2.93 -14.19
CA PHE A 106 10.54 -3.76 -14.32
C PHE A 106 9.95 -4.20 -12.97
N ASN A 107 10.30 -3.56 -11.86
CA ASN A 107 9.70 -3.84 -10.57
C ASN A 107 8.22 -3.41 -10.59
N LYS A 108 7.41 -4.09 -9.77
CA LYS A 108 6.04 -3.65 -9.56
C LYS A 108 6.06 -2.30 -8.85
N VAL A 109 5.37 -1.34 -9.43
CA VAL A 109 5.30 0.04 -8.93
C VAL A 109 4.01 0.19 -8.12
N SER A 110 4.10 0.82 -6.97
CA SER A 110 2.95 1.18 -6.13
C SER A 110 2.21 2.40 -6.69
N GLU A 111 0.98 2.61 -6.24
CA GLU A 111 0.19 3.79 -6.61
C GLU A 111 0.90 5.09 -6.21
N GLU A 112 1.54 5.12 -5.03
CA GLU A 112 2.33 6.24 -4.53
C GLU A 112 3.53 6.55 -5.43
N GLU A 113 4.23 5.52 -5.89
CA GLU A 113 5.38 5.70 -6.80
C GLU A 113 4.93 6.20 -8.17
N ILE A 114 3.76 5.75 -8.67
CA ILE A 114 3.17 6.27 -9.93
C ILE A 114 2.84 7.75 -9.78
N ILE A 115 2.17 8.13 -8.68
CA ILE A 115 1.80 9.52 -8.43
C ILE A 115 3.06 10.38 -8.33
N ARG A 116 4.04 9.96 -7.54
CA ARG A 116 5.32 10.68 -7.36
C ARG A 116 6.05 10.83 -8.69
N GLY A 117 6.24 9.74 -9.43
CA GLY A 117 6.95 9.75 -10.71
C GLY A 117 6.28 10.66 -11.75
N ALA A 118 4.95 10.68 -11.81
CA ALA A 118 4.23 11.58 -12.70
C ALA A 118 4.40 13.05 -12.28
N VAL A 119 4.27 13.37 -10.99
CA VAL A 119 4.47 14.72 -10.44
C VAL A 119 5.90 15.22 -10.70
N GLU A 120 6.91 14.38 -10.47
CA GLU A 120 8.32 14.72 -10.75
C GLU A 120 8.59 14.91 -12.24
N SER A 121 7.85 14.21 -13.11
CA SER A 121 7.97 14.30 -14.58
C SER A 121 7.12 15.40 -15.22
N ASP A 122 6.51 16.28 -14.44
CA ASP A 122 5.62 17.36 -14.91
C ASP A 122 4.37 16.83 -15.66
N VAL A 123 3.86 15.68 -15.23
CA VAL A 123 2.63 15.10 -15.75
C VAL A 123 1.52 15.29 -14.73
N ALA A 124 0.43 15.94 -15.14
CA ALA A 124 -0.74 16.11 -14.28
C ALA A 124 -1.37 14.75 -13.94
N VAL A 125 -1.77 14.58 -12.67
CA VAL A 125 -2.30 13.31 -12.16
C VAL A 125 -3.75 13.47 -11.76
N PHE A 126 -4.60 12.49 -12.11
CA PHE A 126 -5.96 12.40 -11.63
C PHE A 126 -6.15 11.16 -10.77
N LEU A 127 -6.56 11.36 -9.51
CA LEU A 127 -6.81 10.32 -8.54
C LEU A 127 -8.29 9.93 -8.54
N HIS A 128 -8.57 8.74 -9.07
CA HIS A 128 -9.88 8.09 -8.96
C HIS A 128 -10.02 7.35 -7.65
N GLY A 129 -11.23 7.26 -7.12
CA GLY A 129 -11.53 6.43 -5.95
C GLY A 129 -12.75 6.92 -5.22
N LYS A 130 -13.29 6.06 -4.37
CA LYS A 130 -14.46 6.36 -3.55
C LYS A 130 -14.17 7.47 -2.54
N SER A 131 -15.23 8.03 -2.01
CA SER A 131 -15.09 8.89 -0.83
C SER A 131 -14.39 8.11 0.29
N SER A 132 -13.50 8.78 1.01
CA SER A 132 -12.71 8.21 2.12
C SER A 132 -11.60 7.21 1.72
N ASP A 133 -11.24 7.10 0.42
CA ASP A 133 -10.08 6.29 -0.03
C ASP A 133 -8.72 6.99 0.17
N GLY A 134 -8.70 8.10 0.88
CA GLY A 134 -7.45 8.78 1.22
C GLY A 134 -6.80 9.56 0.08
N LYS A 135 -7.52 9.88 -1.02
CA LYS A 135 -6.98 10.65 -2.15
C LYS A 135 -6.27 11.93 -1.69
N SER A 136 -6.96 12.78 -0.93
CA SER A 136 -6.41 14.06 -0.44
C SER A 136 -5.29 13.86 0.59
N ALA A 137 -5.30 12.74 1.34
CA ALA A 137 -4.24 12.41 2.27
C ALA A 137 -2.93 12.06 1.53
N ARG A 138 -3.01 11.31 0.41
CA ARG A 138 -1.84 10.97 -0.43
C ARG A 138 -1.20 12.22 -1.04
N VAL A 139 -2.01 13.18 -1.49
CA VAL A 139 -1.50 14.46 -2.01
C VAL A 139 -0.75 15.24 -0.94
N LYS A 140 -1.33 15.30 0.29
CA LYS A 140 -0.69 15.97 1.43
C LYS A 140 0.58 15.28 1.92
N GLN A 141 0.75 13.98 1.65
CA GLN A 141 2.00 13.28 1.94
C GLN A 141 3.12 13.67 0.97
N LEU A 142 2.77 13.99 -0.28
CA LEU A 142 3.74 14.47 -1.27
C LEU A 142 4.13 15.94 -1.04
N ASP A 143 3.13 16.77 -0.76
CA ASP A 143 3.31 18.19 -0.44
C ASP A 143 2.35 18.58 0.70
N PRO A 144 2.82 18.61 1.97
CA PRO A 144 1.99 18.99 3.11
C PRO A 144 1.39 20.39 2.99
N ASP A 145 2.06 21.27 2.25
CA ASP A 145 1.66 22.67 2.04
C ASP A 145 0.98 22.90 0.68
N CYS A 146 0.50 21.81 0.03
CA CYS A 146 -0.20 21.93 -1.26
C CYS A 146 -1.36 22.92 -1.21
N GLU A 147 -1.52 23.71 -2.28
CA GLU A 147 -2.66 24.61 -2.39
C GLU A 147 -3.90 23.87 -2.86
N ILE A 148 -4.91 23.74 -1.99
CA ILE A 148 -6.12 22.95 -2.26
C ILE A 148 -7.20 23.87 -2.81
N ILE A 149 -7.72 23.52 -3.99
CA ILE A 149 -8.85 24.18 -4.63
C ILE A 149 -10.02 23.19 -4.68
N TYR A 150 -11.05 23.47 -3.88
CA TYR A 150 -12.27 22.66 -3.90
C TYR A 150 -13.11 22.98 -5.13
N MET A 151 -12.95 22.20 -6.18
CA MET A 151 -13.51 22.48 -7.50
C MET A 151 -15.03 22.48 -7.52
N ARG A 152 -15.67 21.70 -6.64
CA ARG A 152 -17.12 21.70 -6.43
C ARG A 152 -17.67 23.09 -6.09
N ASN A 153 -16.90 23.87 -5.33
CA ASN A 153 -17.30 25.20 -4.84
C ASN A 153 -16.66 26.35 -5.65
N ALA A 154 -15.86 26.02 -6.66
CA ALA A 154 -15.16 27.00 -7.44
C ALA A 154 -16.13 27.83 -8.30
N THR A 155 -15.84 29.11 -8.40
CA THR A 155 -16.50 30.04 -9.30
C THR A 155 -15.51 30.50 -10.37
N PRO A 156 -15.94 31.04 -11.52
CA PRO A 156 -15.04 31.58 -12.53
C PRO A 156 -14.01 32.55 -11.95
N ASP A 157 -14.44 33.48 -11.11
CA ASP A 157 -13.55 34.48 -10.50
C ASP A 157 -12.55 33.85 -9.52
N SER A 158 -12.99 32.84 -8.75
CA SER A 158 -12.11 32.17 -7.80
C SER A 158 -11.06 31.29 -8.48
N LEU A 159 -11.35 30.76 -9.68
CA LEU A 159 -10.47 29.91 -10.43
C LEU A 159 -9.57 30.67 -11.40
N ASN A 160 -10.14 31.61 -12.17
CA ASN A 160 -9.46 32.32 -13.24
C ASN A 160 -9.11 33.79 -12.93
N GLY A 161 -9.47 34.30 -11.75
CA GLY A 161 -9.31 35.70 -11.42
C GLY A 161 -10.40 36.57 -12.05
N LYS A 162 -10.28 37.86 -11.90
CA LYS A 162 -11.28 38.85 -12.35
C LYS A 162 -10.69 40.12 -12.83
N SER A 163 -11.41 40.85 -13.69
CA SER A 163 -11.12 42.22 -14.05
C SER A 163 -11.80 43.19 -13.07
N VAL A 164 -11.06 44.13 -12.56
CA VAL A 164 -11.54 45.15 -11.61
C VAL A 164 -11.31 46.52 -12.21
N TYR A 165 -12.32 47.38 -12.15
CA TYR A 165 -12.18 48.77 -12.59
C TYR A 165 -11.38 49.57 -11.58
N ASN A 166 -10.27 50.18 -12.04
CA ASN A 166 -9.47 51.10 -11.25
C ASN A 166 -10.01 52.51 -11.45
N SER A 167 -10.69 53.07 -10.45
CA SER A 167 -11.28 54.41 -10.51
C SER A 167 -10.24 55.55 -10.60
N THR A 168 -8.98 55.25 -10.25
CA THR A 168 -7.89 56.24 -10.30
C THR A 168 -7.29 56.39 -11.70
N THR A 169 -7.15 55.26 -12.42
CA THR A 169 -6.58 55.26 -13.77
C THR A 169 -7.63 55.22 -14.87
N GLY A 170 -8.88 54.92 -14.55
CA GLY A 170 -9.97 54.74 -15.53
C GLY A 170 -9.88 53.46 -16.35
N GLU A 171 -9.05 52.52 -15.96
CA GLU A 171 -8.76 51.27 -16.69
C GLU A 171 -9.25 50.05 -15.99
N MET A 172 -9.50 48.98 -16.75
CA MET A 172 -9.72 47.62 -16.20
C MET A 172 -8.38 46.97 -15.90
N ILE A 173 -8.21 46.54 -14.66
CA ILE A 173 -7.02 45.81 -14.20
C ILE A 173 -7.40 44.36 -13.94
N ASP A 174 -6.66 43.45 -14.54
CA ASP A 174 -6.84 42.04 -14.27
C ASP A 174 -6.13 41.62 -12.99
N VAL A 175 -6.85 40.98 -12.09
CA VAL A 175 -6.35 40.51 -10.80
C VAL A 175 -6.34 38.96 -10.81
N PRO A 176 -5.18 38.33 -10.57
CA PRO A 176 -5.10 36.88 -10.52
C PRO A 176 -5.90 36.31 -9.35
N PRO A 177 -6.32 35.04 -9.42
CA PRO A 177 -6.99 34.40 -8.31
C PRO A 177 -6.02 34.24 -7.12
N THR A 178 -6.55 34.24 -5.91
CA THR A 178 -5.76 34.21 -4.68
C THR A 178 -4.85 32.98 -4.60
N TRP A 179 -5.35 31.81 -5.03
CA TRP A 179 -4.57 30.58 -5.04
C TRP A 179 -3.32 30.67 -5.93
N TYR A 180 -3.44 31.31 -7.10
CA TYR A 180 -2.30 31.51 -8.00
C TYR A 180 -1.22 32.37 -7.33
N SER A 181 -1.62 33.48 -6.70
CA SER A 181 -0.67 34.38 -6.01
C SER A 181 0.06 33.66 -4.88
N LYS A 182 -0.65 32.80 -4.11
CA LYS A 182 -0.02 31.99 -3.05
C LYS A 182 0.96 30.99 -3.62
N VAL A 183 0.57 30.24 -4.64
CA VAL A 183 1.43 29.24 -5.30
C VAL A 183 2.67 29.93 -5.88
N LYS A 184 2.49 31.04 -6.58
CA LYS A 184 3.60 31.82 -7.14
C LYS A 184 4.60 32.21 -6.05
N THR A 185 4.13 32.77 -4.93
CA THR A 185 4.99 33.15 -3.82
C THR A 185 5.75 31.95 -3.23
N LYS A 186 5.10 30.80 -3.04
CA LYS A 186 5.76 29.59 -2.56
C LYS A 186 6.83 29.09 -3.53
N CYS A 187 6.49 29.00 -4.80
CA CYS A 187 7.40 28.55 -5.85
C CYS A 187 8.63 29.45 -5.99
N GLU A 188 8.47 30.75 -5.85
CA GLU A 188 9.57 31.72 -5.89
C GLU A 188 10.45 31.69 -4.63
N ALA A 189 9.86 31.37 -3.47
CA ALA A 189 10.57 31.22 -2.20
C ALA A 189 11.39 29.92 -2.12
N GLU A 190 10.89 28.82 -2.72
CA GLU A 190 11.50 27.51 -2.69
C GLU A 190 11.62 26.94 -4.12
N PRO A 191 12.53 27.45 -4.96
CA PRO A 191 12.60 27.12 -6.40
C PRO A 191 13.00 25.67 -6.67
N ASP A 192 13.70 25.02 -5.75
CA ASP A 192 14.15 23.61 -5.87
C ASP A 192 13.11 22.61 -5.36
N LYS A 193 12.01 23.09 -4.78
CA LYS A 193 10.94 22.26 -4.26
C LYS A 193 9.74 22.26 -5.21
N ILE A 194 9.15 21.10 -5.42
CA ILE A 194 7.88 20.97 -6.13
C ILE A 194 6.74 21.39 -5.21
N HIS A 195 5.84 22.25 -5.70
CA HIS A 195 4.62 22.67 -5.03
C HIS A 195 3.40 22.18 -5.78
N ILE A 196 2.50 21.51 -5.07
CA ILE A 196 1.30 20.91 -5.67
C ILE A 196 0.11 21.85 -5.60
N ILE A 197 -0.54 22.03 -6.74
CA ILE A 197 -1.88 22.60 -6.89
C ILE A 197 -2.85 21.44 -6.94
N PHE A 198 -3.69 21.32 -5.92
CA PHE A 198 -4.59 20.19 -5.80
C PHE A 198 -6.04 20.59 -6.13
N PHE A 199 -6.55 20.12 -7.27
CA PHE A 199 -7.94 20.26 -7.68
C PHE A 199 -8.79 19.15 -7.05
N ASP A 200 -9.28 19.36 -5.85
CA ASP A 200 -10.11 18.38 -5.15
C ASP A 200 -11.56 18.43 -5.63
N GLU A 201 -12.20 17.26 -5.70
CA GLU A 201 -13.58 17.08 -6.20
C GLU A 201 -13.82 17.62 -7.63
N LEU A 202 -12.85 17.49 -8.55
CA LEU A 202 -12.95 18.01 -9.91
C LEU A 202 -14.17 17.47 -10.67
N THR A 203 -14.52 16.20 -10.51
CA THR A 203 -15.71 15.60 -11.14
C THR A 203 -17.02 16.16 -10.59
N ASN A 204 -17.03 16.77 -9.41
CA ASN A 204 -18.21 17.41 -8.84
C ASN A 204 -18.36 18.87 -9.26
N ALA A 205 -17.39 19.42 -10.01
CA ALA A 205 -17.44 20.78 -10.53
C ALA A 205 -18.44 20.91 -11.69
N LEU A 206 -18.98 22.09 -11.86
CA LEU A 206 -19.79 22.41 -13.04
C LEU A 206 -18.99 22.26 -14.33
N PRO A 207 -19.60 21.84 -15.46
CA PRO A 207 -18.89 21.68 -16.72
C PRO A 207 -18.10 22.92 -17.16
N SER A 208 -18.60 24.14 -16.90
CA SER A 208 -17.91 25.40 -17.18
C SER A 208 -16.61 25.54 -16.37
N ILE A 209 -16.62 25.10 -15.12
CA ILE A 209 -15.44 25.12 -14.24
C ILE A 209 -14.42 24.05 -14.69
N GLN A 210 -14.89 22.85 -15.08
CA GLN A 210 -14.03 21.83 -15.67
C GLN A 210 -13.37 22.33 -16.97
N GLY A 211 -14.10 23.09 -17.79
CA GLY A 211 -13.54 23.73 -18.99
C GLY A 211 -12.45 24.76 -18.70
N MET A 212 -12.55 25.49 -17.59
CA MET A 212 -11.51 26.42 -17.14
C MET A 212 -10.29 25.66 -16.62
N ALA A 213 -10.50 24.59 -15.84
CA ALA A 213 -9.43 23.72 -15.37
C ALA A 213 -8.65 23.09 -16.53
N PHE A 214 -9.31 22.77 -17.63
CA PHE A 214 -8.67 22.22 -18.82
C PHE A 214 -7.53 23.12 -19.32
N ASN A 215 -7.76 24.42 -19.46
CA ASN A 215 -6.72 25.37 -19.92
C ASN A 215 -5.55 25.44 -18.94
N ILE A 216 -5.84 25.44 -17.63
CA ILE A 216 -4.80 25.46 -16.61
C ILE A 216 -3.94 24.19 -16.67
N VAL A 217 -4.59 23.01 -16.84
CA VAL A 217 -3.89 21.73 -16.93
C VAL A 217 -3.10 21.57 -18.23
N LEU A 218 -3.66 22.07 -19.36
CA LEU A 218 -3.04 21.93 -20.66
C LEU A 218 -1.84 22.85 -20.86
N ASP A 219 -2.07 24.15 -20.60
CA ASP A 219 -1.15 25.20 -20.99
C ASP A 219 -0.29 25.71 -19.81
N GLY A 220 -0.60 25.29 -18.57
CA GLY A 220 -0.01 25.86 -17.38
C GLY A 220 -0.33 27.35 -17.21
N GLU A 221 -1.47 27.81 -17.74
CA GLU A 221 -1.85 29.23 -17.74
C GLU A 221 -3.23 29.44 -17.15
N VAL A 222 -3.32 30.43 -16.27
CA VAL A 222 -4.58 30.86 -15.67
C VAL A 222 -5.13 32.01 -16.49
N ASN A 223 -6.34 31.80 -17.06
CA ASN A 223 -7.03 32.77 -17.90
C ASN A 223 -6.23 33.28 -19.12
N GLY A 224 -5.28 32.49 -19.63
CA GLY A 224 -4.38 32.88 -20.71
C GLY A 224 -3.48 34.10 -20.42
N LYS A 225 -3.29 34.45 -19.14
CA LYS A 225 -2.57 35.65 -18.70
C LYS A 225 -1.45 35.35 -17.71
N TRP A 226 -1.68 34.38 -16.81
CA TRP A 226 -0.73 34.12 -15.72
C TRP A 226 -0.22 32.68 -15.83
N LYS A 227 1.06 32.56 -16.18
CA LYS A 227 1.73 31.28 -16.31
C LYS A 227 2.11 30.71 -14.96
N LEU A 228 1.88 29.42 -14.76
CA LEU A 228 2.33 28.69 -13.57
C LEU A 228 3.87 28.67 -13.52
N GLN A 229 4.40 28.62 -12.32
CA GLN A 229 5.84 28.53 -12.09
C GLN A 229 6.36 27.13 -12.51
N PRO A 230 7.62 27.02 -12.97
CA PRO A 230 8.20 25.76 -13.48
C PRO A 230 8.20 24.61 -12.45
N ASN A 231 8.17 24.92 -11.16
CA ASN A 231 8.12 23.96 -10.06
C ASN A 231 6.70 23.75 -9.47
N ALA A 232 5.66 24.33 -10.09
CA ALA A 232 4.27 24.03 -9.76
C ALA A 232 3.79 22.76 -10.49
N ARG A 233 3.05 21.90 -9.82
CA ARG A 233 2.50 20.66 -10.38
C ARG A 233 1.02 20.54 -10.08
N ILE A 234 0.28 19.95 -11.00
CA ILE A 234 -1.17 19.79 -10.86
C ILE A 234 -1.50 18.35 -10.52
N VAL A 235 -2.22 18.17 -9.43
CA VAL A 235 -2.88 16.91 -9.07
C VAL A 235 -4.37 17.19 -8.93
N ALA A 236 -5.20 16.33 -9.47
CA ALA A 236 -6.64 16.40 -9.32
C ALA A 236 -7.19 15.13 -8.68
N ALA A 237 -8.37 15.23 -8.07
CA ALA A 237 -9.09 14.09 -7.56
C ALA A 237 -10.58 14.22 -7.83
N GLY A 238 -11.23 13.07 -7.97
CA GLY A 238 -12.67 12.98 -8.14
C GLY A 238 -13.20 11.59 -7.82
N ASN A 239 -14.50 11.51 -7.67
CA ASN A 239 -15.19 10.23 -7.55
C ASN A 239 -15.64 9.78 -8.93
N ASP A 240 -15.72 8.48 -9.16
CA ASP A 240 -16.27 7.93 -10.38
C ASP A 240 -17.80 8.09 -10.41
N LEU A 241 -18.38 8.10 -11.62
CA LEU A 241 -19.83 8.25 -11.82
C LEU A 241 -20.64 7.18 -11.09
N ASN A 242 -20.08 5.98 -10.97
CA ASN A 242 -20.73 4.86 -10.29
C ASN A 242 -20.70 4.99 -8.75
N ASP A 243 -19.81 5.82 -8.23
CA ASP A 243 -19.59 5.96 -6.79
C ASP A 243 -20.21 7.24 -6.21
N SER A 244 -20.67 8.16 -7.05
CA SER A 244 -21.26 9.43 -6.60
C SER A 244 -22.31 9.94 -7.58
N LEU A 245 -23.53 10.13 -7.08
CA LEU A 245 -24.64 10.76 -7.84
C LEU A 245 -24.37 12.22 -8.20
N ALA A 246 -23.41 12.85 -7.52
CA ALA A 246 -23.03 14.25 -7.75
C ALA A 246 -21.88 14.40 -8.74
N ALA A 247 -21.26 13.30 -9.19
CA ALA A 247 -20.17 13.36 -10.15
C ALA A 247 -20.71 13.65 -11.56
N ASN A 248 -20.07 14.60 -12.23
CA ASN A 248 -20.27 14.88 -13.64
C ASN A 248 -19.23 14.12 -14.46
N GLN A 249 -19.63 13.66 -15.64
CA GLN A 249 -18.67 13.10 -16.58
C GLN A 249 -17.65 14.17 -16.96
N MET A 250 -16.39 13.85 -16.84
CA MET A 250 -15.31 14.71 -17.32
C MET A 250 -15.30 14.72 -18.85
N ALA A 251 -15.16 15.89 -19.44
CA ALA A 251 -15.00 15.99 -20.90
C ALA A 251 -13.72 15.27 -21.34
N GLU A 252 -13.82 14.52 -22.46
CA GLU A 252 -12.70 13.73 -23.00
C GLU A 252 -11.39 14.52 -23.16
N PRO A 253 -11.38 15.78 -23.65
CA PRO A 253 -10.14 16.56 -23.73
C PRO A 253 -9.46 16.78 -22.39
N LEU A 254 -10.21 17.03 -21.33
CA LEU A 254 -9.68 17.19 -19.97
C LEU A 254 -9.19 15.84 -19.41
N PHE A 255 -9.97 14.79 -19.59
CA PHE A 255 -9.61 13.43 -19.17
C PHE A 255 -8.25 13.03 -19.76
N ASN A 256 -8.04 13.21 -21.06
CA ASN A 256 -6.80 12.84 -21.75
C ASN A 256 -5.56 13.68 -21.37
N ARG A 257 -5.68 14.65 -20.47
CA ARG A 257 -4.55 15.47 -19.97
C ARG A 257 -3.96 14.97 -18.66
N PHE A 258 -4.55 13.96 -18.08
CA PHE A 258 -4.09 13.40 -16.81
C PHE A 258 -3.51 11.99 -16.97
N ALA A 259 -2.51 11.69 -16.15
CA ALA A 259 -2.20 10.32 -15.79
C ALA A 259 -3.23 9.84 -14.77
N HIS A 260 -3.96 8.77 -15.07
CA HIS A 260 -5.05 8.30 -14.22
C HIS A 260 -4.57 7.22 -13.25
N VAL A 261 -4.75 7.47 -11.95
CA VAL A 261 -4.41 6.53 -10.88
C VAL A 261 -5.67 6.17 -10.10
N TYR A 262 -5.96 4.88 -10.02
CA TYR A 262 -7.14 4.35 -9.33
C TYR A 262 -6.77 3.94 -7.91
N ILE A 263 -7.25 4.69 -6.94
CA ILE A 263 -7.03 4.46 -5.52
C ILE A 263 -8.14 3.53 -5.02
N ASN A 264 -7.73 2.39 -4.47
CA ASN A 264 -8.64 1.44 -3.86
C ASN A 264 -8.13 1.04 -2.48
N THR A 265 -8.78 1.55 -1.45
CA THR A 265 -8.42 1.23 -0.06
C THR A 265 -9.01 -0.12 0.32
N THR A 266 -8.16 -1.14 0.34
CA THR A 266 -8.47 -2.47 0.87
C THR A 266 -8.29 -2.50 2.39
N VAL A 267 -8.84 -3.53 3.04
CA VAL A 267 -8.62 -3.74 4.50
C VAL A 267 -7.13 -3.84 4.81
N ASP A 268 -6.36 -4.61 4.03
CA ASP A 268 -4.92 -4.77 4.25
C ASP A 268 -4.15 -3.46 4.12
N SER A 269 -4.45 -2.66 3.08
CA SER A 269 -3.81 -1.36 2.88
C SER A 269 -4.18 -0.37 3.99
N TRP A 270 -5.41 -0.44 4.50
CA TRP A 270 -5.86 0.39 5.61
C TRP A 270 -5.22 -0.01 6.93
N LEU A 271 -5.13 -1.32 7.23
CA LEU A 271 -4.44 -1.84 8.43
C LEU A 271 -2.96 -1.46 8.41
N LYS A 272 -2.29 -1.58 7.25
CA LYS A 272 -0.92 -1.14 7.09
C LYS A 272 -0.76 0.37 7.35
N TRP A 273 -1.66 1.18 6.81
CA TRP A 273 -1.69 2.62 7.09
C TRP A 273 -1.99 2.91 8.57
N ALA A 274 -2.94 2.18 9.15
CA ALA A 274 -3.31 2.32 10.56
C ALA A 274 -2.15 2.00 11.52
N SER A 275 -1.24 1.10 11.15
CA SER A 275 -0.05 0.72 11.92
C SER A 275 1.17 1.62 11.68
N THR A 276 1.13 2.56 10.73
CA THR A 276 2.26 3.45 10.46
C THR A 276 2.40 4.53 11.54
N PRO A 277 3.62 4.83 12.01
CA PRO A 277 3.85 5.85 13.03
C PRO A 277 3.28 7.22 12.68
N LYS A 278 2.75 7.92 13.69
CA LYS A 278 2.10 9.24 13.55
C LYS A 278 3.03 10.29 12.92
N GLU A 279 4.31 10.24 13.24
CA GLU A 279 5.33 11.21 12.79
C GLU A 279 5.55 11.24 11.27
N LYS A 280 5.33 10.10 10.59
CA LYS A 280 5.38 10.03 9.12
C LYS A 280 4.15 10.63 8.42
N TYR A 281 3.14 11.02 9.17
CA TYR A 281 1.89 11.61 8.69
C TYR A 281 1.59 12.94 9.38
N GLU A 282 2.58 13.78 9.51
CA GLU A 282 2.55 15.06 10.22
C GLU A 282 1.56 16.07 9.69
N ARG A 283 0.32 15.84 9.69
CA ARG A 283 -0.72 16.89 9.70
C ARG A 283 -2.12 16.33 9.70
N LEU A 284 -2.45 15.65 10.72
CA LEU A 284 -3.78 15.86 11.26
C LEU A 284 -3.61 16.88 12.38
N ASP A 285 -4.20 18.07 12.26
CA ASP A 285 -4.18 19.14 13.25
C ASP A 285 -4.86 18.71 14.56
N TYR A 286 -4.32 17.69 15.21
CA TYR A 286 -4.76 17.25 16.52
C TYR A 286 -3.78 17.77 17.56
N LYS A 287 -4.18 18.89 18.15
CA LYS A 287 -3.57 19.43 19.38
C LYS A 287 -3.87 18.57 20.62
N ASP A 288 -4.45 17.39 20.48
CA ASP A 288 -4.70 16.48 21.57
C ASP A 288 -3.47 15.62 21.83
N GLU A 289 -2.65 16.06 22.77
CA GLU A 289 -1.49 15.33 23.30
C GLU A 289 -1.85 13.97 23.90
N GLU A 290 -3.14 13.66 24.08
CA GLU A 290 -3.66 12.41 24.64
C GLU A 290 -3.83 11.27 23.63
N LEU A 291 -3.63 11.49 22.32
CA LEU A 291 -3.77 10.45 21.30
C LEU A 291 -2.43 9.79 21.00
N GLU A 292 -2.07 8.78 21.77
CA GLU A 292 -0.83 8.03 21.62
C GLU A 292 -0.77 7.27 20.30
N ALA A 293 -1.90 6.87 19.76
CA ALA A 293 -1.98 6.12 18.50
C ALA A 293 -2.99 6.74 17.53
N LYS A 294 -2.75 6.59 16.23
CA LYS A 294 -3.60 7.12 15.17
C LYS A 294 -4.97 6.44 15.14
N ILE A 295 -4.99 5.12 15.27
CA ILE A 295 -6.18 4.28 15.32
C ILE A 295 -6.21 3.56 16.67
N HIS A 296 -7.39 3.58 17.31
CA HIS A 296 -7.58 2.88 18.59
C HIS A 296 -7.32 1.39 18.42
N PRO A 297 -6.51 0.74 19.30
CA PRO A 297 -6.16 -0.67 19.18
C PRO A 297 -7.36 -1.60 18.98
N SER A 298 -8.46 -1.37 19.72
CA SER A 298 -9.68 -2.17 19.56
C SER A 298 -10.32 -2.04 18.16
N VAL A 299 -10.21 -0.87 17.52
CA VAL A 299 -10.70 -0.67 16.14
C VAL A 299 -9.83 -1.43 15.16
N TYR A 300 -8.50 -1.32 15.31
CA TYR A 300 -7.54 -2.05 14.51
C TYR A 300 -7.79 -3.57 14.56
N ALA A 301 -7.82 -4.12 15.77
CA ALA A 301 -7.98 -5.56 15.96
C ALA A 301 -9.36 -6.06 15.54
N TYR A 302 -10.42 -5.28 15.75
CA TYR A 302 -11.75 -5.63 15.27
C TYR A 302 -11.81 -5.75 13.75
N ILE A 303 -11.26 -4.79 13.03
CA ILE A 303 -11.21 -4.81 11.56
C ILE A 303 -10.32 -5.97 11.08
N ALA A 304 -9.17 -6.21 11.72
CA ALA A 304 -8.31 -7.35 11.40
C ALA A 304 -9.01 -8.68 11.65
N TYR A 305 -9.70 -8.84 12.79
CA TYR A 305 -10.49 -10.02 13.13
C TYR A 305 -11.59 -10.29 12.07
N LYS A 306 -12.37 -9.26 11.73
CA LYS A 306 -13.44 -9.40 10.74
C LYS A 306 -12.90 -9.78 9.36
N SER A 307 -11.81 -9.15 8.93
CA SER A 307 -11.13 -9.47 7.67
C SER A 307 -10.65 -10.93 7.66
N TYR A 308 -9.99 -11.38 8.72
CA TYR A 308 -9.56 -12.75 8.88
C TYR A 308 -10.73 -13.74 8.83
N SER A 309 -11.87 -13.35 9.37
CA SER A 309 -13.12 -14.15 9.33
C SER A 309 -13.88 -14.06 8.00
N GLY A 310 -13.32 -13.41 6.98
CA GLY A 310 -13.91 -13.27 5.65
C GLY A 310 -14.97 -12.17 5.52
N HIS A 311 -15.02 -11.22 6.47
CA HIS A 311 -15.99 -10.13 6.48
C HIS A 311 -15.29 -8.78 6.30
N ASP A 312 -15.64 -8.05 5.26
CA ASP A 312 -15.20 -6.67 5.10
C ASP A 312 -16.15 -5.73 5.85
N VAL A 313 -15.68 -5.16 6.96
CA VAL A 313 -16.38 -4.17 7.77
C VAL A 313 -15.80 -2.77 7.64
N LEU A 314 -14.70 -2.64 6.90
CA LEU A 314 -14.06 -1.36 6.67
C LEU A 314 -15.03 -0.41 5.94
N ARG A 315 -15.86 -0.99 5.04
CA ARG A 315 -16.80 -0.24 4.24
C ARG A 315 -18.13 -0.99 4.14
N THR A 316 -19.21 -0.40 4.66
CA THR A 316 -20.56 -0.93 4.52
C THR A 316 -21.36 -0.15 3.48
N PRO A 317 -22.37 -0.76 2.83
CA PRO A 317 -23.17 -0.08 1.82
C PRO A 317 -23.84 1.19 2.35
N TYR A 318 -23.87 2.23 1.53
CA TYR A 318 -24.62 3.45 1.79
C TYR A 318 -26.07 3.27 1.34
N THR A 319 -27.01 3.42 2.27
CA THR A 319 -28.45 3.27 2.02
C THR A 319 -29.20 4.62 1.99
N GLY A 320 -28.54 5.70 2.40
CA GLY A 320 -29.10 7.05 2.43
C GLY A 320 -29.88 7.40 3.69
N ASP A 321 -30.29 6.42 4.49
CA ASP A 321 -31.15 6.59 5.67
C ASP A 321 -30.45 6.25 7.00
N LYS A 322 -29.33 5.52 6.94
CA LYS A 322 -28.59 5.08 8.13
C LYS A 322 -27.10 5.37 8.03
N PRO A 323 -26.41 5.56 9.16
CA PRO A 323 -24.98 5.61 9.17
C PRO A 323 -24.37 4.30 8.60
N ASN A 324 -23.32 4.44 7.82
CA ASN A 324 -22.55 3.33 7.24
C ASN A 324 -21.08 3.48 7.60
N ALA A 325 -20.34 2.39 7.69
CA ALA A 325 -18.90 2.44 7.91
C ALA A 325 -18.15 2.82 6.64
N ASP A 326 -17.07 3.56 6.80
CA ASP A 326 -16.03 3.82 5.81
C ASP A 326 -14.68 4.12 6.53
N PRO A 327 -13.55 4.14 5.83
CA PRO A 327 -12.23 4.37 6.43
C PRO A 327 -12.16 5.63 7.31
N ARG A 328 -12.75 6.75 6.89
CA ARG A 328 -12.77 8.01 7.65
C ARG A 328 -13.61 7.88 8.93
N LYS A 329 -14.72 7.15 8.87
CA LYS A 329 -15.58 6.95 10.05
C LYS A 329 -14.93 6.06 11.09
N TRP A 330 -14.13 5.08 10.68
CA TRP A 330 -13.33 4.30 11.62
C TRP A 330 -12.23 5.12 12.30
N GLU A 331 -11.62 6.08 11.60
CA GLU A 331 -10.75 7.07 12.22
C GLU A 331 -11.50 7.95 13.23
N MET A 332 -12.70 8.44 12.87
CA MET A 332 -13.56 9.21 13.78
C MET A 332 -13.99 8.37 14.99
N ALA A 333 -14.31 7.09 14.77
CA ALA A 333 -14.63 6.14 15.83
C ALA A 333 -13.50 6.00 16.83
N SER A 334 -12.26 5.90 16.34
CA SER A 334 -11.07 5.85 17.18
C SER A 334 -10.95 7.07 18.10
N LYS A 335 -11.18 8.27 17.56
CA LYS A 335 -11.18 9.52 18.35
C LYS A 335 -12.23 9.51 19.46
N ILE A 336 -13.45 9.04 19.14
CA ILE A 336 -14.52 8.91 20.13
C ILE A 336 -14.09 7.94 21.24
N LEU A 337 -13.53 6.79 20.88
CA LEU A 337 -13.12 5.78 21.86
C LEU A 337 -12.01 6.29 22.78
N TYR A 338 -11.00 6.96 22.23
CA TYR A 338 -9.94 7.56 23.06
C TYR A 338 -10.50 8.55 24.09
N LYS A 339 -11.43 9.40 23.64
CA LYS A 339 -11.98 10.46 24.52
C LYS A 339 -13.03 9.98 25.49
N THR A 340 -13.93 9.09 25.04
CA THR A 340 -15.12 8.73 25.85
C THR A 340 -15.06 7.36 26.48
N LYS A 341 -14.24 6.45 25.91
CA LYS A 341 -14.19 5.03 26.28
C LYS A 341 -15.56 4.32 26.20
N GLN A 342 -16.46 4.83 25.32
CA GLN A 342 -17.84 4.36 25.22
C GLN A 342 -18.11 3.81 23.80
N PRO A 343 -17.96 2.51 23.54
CA PRO A 343 -18.13 1.92 22.22
C PRO A 343 -19.53 2.05 21.65
N GLU A 344 -20.58 2.14 22.48
CA GLU A 344 -21.94 2.32 22.01
C GLU A 344 -22.18 3.66 21.27
N MET A 345 -21.34 4.66 21.48
CA MET A 345 -21.42 5.93 20.75
C MET A 345 -21.13 5.76 19.25
N LEU A 346 -20.43 4.69 18.88
CA LEU A 346 -20.08 4.41 17.49
C LEU A 346 -21.30 4.16 16.61
N ARG A 347 -22.47 3.84 17.17
CA ARG A 347 -23.72 3.68 16.40
C ARG A 347 -24.07 4.89 15.54
N ALA A 348 -23.66 6.08 16.00
CA ALA A 348 -23.87 7.32 15.27
C ALA A 348 -22.95 7.47 14.02
N LEU A 349 -21.87 6.69 13.96
CA LEU A 349 -20.89 6.73 12.86
C LEU A 349 -21.02 5.54 11.91
N ILE A 350 -21.04 4.31 12.47
CA ILE A 350 -20.92 3.07 11.70
C ILE A 350 -22.23 2.27 11.62
N GLY A 351 -23.31 2.79 12.19
CA GLY A 351 -24.60 2.13 12.26
C GLY A 351 -24.78 1.24 13.49
N GLU A 352 -26.03 0.95 13.81
CA GLU A 352 -26.39 0.29 15.07
C GLU A 352 -25.88 -1.15 15.16
N ASP A 353 -26.08 -1.92 14.09
CA ASP A 353 -25.73 -3.35 14.08
C ASP A 353 -24.23 -3.56 14.20
N LEU A 354 -23.44 -2.79 13.42
CA LEU A 354 -21.98 -2.88 13.45
C LEU A 354 -21.41 -2.37 14.77
N ALA A 355 -22.02 -1.33 15.37
CA ALA A 355 -21.61 -0.84 16.68
C ALA A 355 -21.91 -1.82 17.82
N LYS A 356 -23.04 -2.56 17.75
CA LYS A 356 -23.33 -3.66 18.68
C LYS A 356 -22.33 -4.79 18.57
N ASP A 357 -21.99 -5.20 17.35
CA ASP A 357 -21.02 -6.25 17.10
C ASP A 357 -19.61 -5.84 17.58
N PHE A 358 -19.19 -4.61 17.28
CA PHE A 358 -17.96 -4.04 17.85
C PHE A 358 -17.96 -3.98 19.38
N THR A 359 -19.10 -3.59 19.99
CA THR A 359 -19.23 -3.52 21.45
C THR A 359 -19.13 -4.91 22.08
N ALA A 360 -19.70 -5.93 21.44
CA ALA A 360 -19.58 -7.31 21.90
C ALA A 360 -18.11 -7.78 21.84
N PHE A 361 -17.40 -7.49 20.75
CA PHE A 361 -15.96 -7.75 20.63
C PHE A 361 -15.15 -7.05 21.73
N ALA A 362 -15.40 -5.76 21.97
CA ALA A 362 -14.67 -4.97 22.96
C ALA A 362 -14.97 -5.35 24.43
N ARG A 363 -16.05 -6.11 24.69
CA ARG A 363 -16.42 -6.61 26.02
C ARG A 363 -15.82 -7.97 26.36
N GLN A 364 -15.16 -8.62 25.43
CA GLN A 364 -14.57 -9.94 25.72
C GLN A 364 -13.56 -9.84 26.85
N GLN A 365 -13.64 -10.81 27.76
CA GLN A 365 -12.64 -10.96 28.81
C GLN A 365 -11.41 -11.62 28.19
N VAL A 366 -10.25 -11.04 28.47
CA VAL A 366 -8.97 -11.50 27.94
C VAL A 366 -8.01 -11.71 29.10
N ILE A 367 -7.01 -12.56 28.91
CA ILE A 367 -5.93 -12.76 29.87
C ILE A 367 -5.20 -11.43 30.09
N SER A 368 -4.83 -11.15 31.33
CA SER A 368 -4.11 -9.92 31.67
C SER A 368 -2.63 -10.01 31.28
N VAL A 369 -1.99 -8.84 31.07
CA VAL A 369 -0.53 -8.76 30.88
C VAL A 369 0.21 -9.37 32.04
N GLU A 370 -0.26 -9.11 33.30
CA GLU A 370 0.34 -9.62 34.52
C GLU A 370 0.27 -11.16 34.61
N ASP A 371 -0.86 -11.76 34.23
CA ASP A 371 -0.99 -13.22 34.20
C ASP A 371 -0.04 -13.86 33.17
N VAL A 372 0.14 -13.23 32.02
CA VAL A 372 1.09 -13.73 31.00
C VAL A 372 2.53 -13.62 31.49
N ILE A 373 2.92 -12.47 32.07
CA ILE A 373 4.27 -12.26 32.60
C ILE A 373 4.60 -13.25 33.72
N ASN A 374 3.63 -13.51 34.61
CA ASN A 374 3.81 -14.42 35.74
C ASN A 374 3.56 -15.89 35.37
N HIS A 375 3.29 -16.22 34.11
CA HIS A 375 2.92 -17.56 33.66
C HIS A 375 1.72 -18.16 34.39
N ASN A 376 0.78 -17.33 34.81
CA ASN A 376 -0.46 -17.71 35.49
C ASN A 376 -1.56 -18.10 34.51
N TYR A 377 -1.25 -18.93 33.53
CA TYR A 377 -2.21 -19.43 32.54
C TYR A 377 -2.00 -20.92 32.28
N SER A 378 -3.06 -21.55 31.83
CA SER A 378 -3.10 -22.97 31.50
C SER A 378 -3.34 -23.21 30.02
N SER A 379 -3.26 -24.46 29.57
CA SER A 379 -3.62 -24.83 28.19
C SER A 379 -5.07 -24.49 27.85
N ASN A 380 -5.98 -24.48 28.83
CA ASN A 380 -7.38 -24.10 28.60
C ASN A 380 -7.53 -22.63 28.26
N ASP A 381 -6.66 -21.77 28.77
CA ASP A 381 -6.66 -20.33 28.49
C ASP A 381 -6.18 -20.04 27.04
N LEU A 382 -5.63 -21.03 26.35
CA LEU A 382 -5.25 -20.96 24.93
C LEU A 382 -6.37 -21.50 24.01
N GLU A 383 -7.40 -22.14 24.54
CA GLU A 383 -8.57 -22.61 23.82
C GLU A 383 -9.56 -21.45 23.58
N MET A 384 -9.11 -20.44 22.82
CA MET A 384 -9.86 -19.24 22.49
C MET A 384 -10.51 -19.36 21.12
N ASP A 385 -11.70 -18.82 20.96
CA ASP A 385 -12.22 -18.56 19.61
C ASP A 385 -11.42 -17.46 18.89
N ILE A 386 -11.66 -17.27 17.60
CA ILE A 386 -10.87 -16.30 16.82
C ILE A 386 -11.09 -14.86 17.26
N SER A 387 -12.28 -14.52 17.75
CA SER A 387 -12.61 -13.19 18.26
C SER A 387 -11.85 -12.92 19.57
N GLU A 388 -11.85 -13.91 20.47
CA GLU A 388 -11.13 -13.86 21.76
C GLU A 388 -9.61 -13.72 21.54
N LYS A 389 -9.05 -14.43 20.56
CA LYS A 389 -7.63 -14.32 20.19
C LYS A 389 -7.24 -12.89 19.77
N PHE A 390 -8.07 -12.24 18.96
CA PHE A 390 -7.81 -10.84 18.56
C PHE A 390 -8.11 -9.86 19.71
N ALA A 391 -9.09 -10.12 20.55
CA ALA A 391 -9.33 -9.31 21.75
C ALA A 391 -8.16 -9.42 22.73
N THR A 392 -7.59 -10.61 22.90
CA THR A 392 -6.37 -10.85 23.69
C THR A 392 -5.19 -10.05 23.15
N ALA A 393 -5.00 -10.02 21.83
CA ALA A 393 -3.96 -9.20 21.19
C ALA A 393 -4.10 -7.71 21.58
N VAL A 394 -5.33 -7.18 21.66
CA VAL A 394 -5.59 -5.80 22.13
C VAL A 394 -5.18 -5.63 23.58
N GLY A 395 -5.66 -6.52 24.46
CA GLY A 395 -5.39 -6.43 25.89
C GLY A 395 -3.89 -6.46 26.22
N LEU A 396 -3.15 -7.28 25.49
CA LEU A 396 -1.71 -7.45 25.68
C LEU A 396 -0.86 -6.37 24.98
N SER A 397 -1.40 -5.60 24.04
CA SER A 397 -0.64 -4.60 23.29
C SER A 397 -0.12 -3.41 24.10
N SER A 398 -0.61 -3.26 25.34
CA SER A 398 -0.14 -2.24 26.29
C SER A 398 1.09 -2.66 27.10
N VAL A 399 1.67 -3.84 26.83
CA VAL A 399 2.88 -4.31 27.53
C VAL A 399 4.05 -3.36 27.30
N ASP A 400 4.86 -3.18 28.36
CA ASP A 400 6.09 -2.40 28.28
C ASP A 400 7.18 -3.10 27.44
N ASP A 401 8.25 -2.38 27.18
CA ASP A 401 9.35 -2.87 26.32
C ASP A 401 10.13 -4.01 26.99
N GLU A 402 10.21 -4.03 28.33
CA GLU A 402 10.93 -5.06 29.10
C GLU A 402 10.26 -6.43 29.00
N HIS A 403 8.94 -6.47 28.98
CA HIS A 403 8.16 -7.72 28.98
C HIS A 403 7.63 -8.10 27.60
N PHE A 404 7.96 -7.34 26.56
CA PHE A 404 7.46 -7.58 25.21
C PHE A 404 7.73 -9.00 24.71
N GLU A 405 8.95 -9.50 24.88
CA GLU A 405 9.32 -10.84 24.38
C GLU A 405 8.52 -11.96 25.08
N ILE A 406 8.23 -11.82 26.37
CA ILE A 406 7.44 -12.81 27.11
C ILE A 406 6.02 -12.86 26.55
N VAL A 407 5.41 -11.69 26.37
CA VAL A 407 4.06 -11.59 25.82
C VAL A 407 4.02 -12.04 24.36
N ARG A 408 5.04 -11.71 23.59
CA ARG A 408 5.17 -12.16 22.19
C ARG A 408 5.27 -13.67 22.07
N ASP A 409 6.03 -14.32 22.95
CA ASP A 409 6.13 -15.79 22.99
C ASP A 409 4.81 -16.46 23.40
N PHE A 410 4.05 -15.85 24.28
CA PHE A 410 2.67 -16.26 24.54
C PHE A 410 1.81 -16.13 23.27
N MET A 411 1.87 -15.00 22.58
CA MET A 411 1.12 -14.74 21.35
C MET A 411 1.50 -15.70 20.19
N LYS A 412 2.72 -16.26 20.17
CA LYS A 412 3.08 -17.33 19.24
C LYS A 412 2.21 -18.57 19.41
N GLN A 413 1.79 -18.86 20.64
CA GLN A 413 0.90 -20.01 20.95
C GLN A 413 -0.56 -19.70 20.61
N VAL A 414 -0.97 -18.44 20.69
CA VAL A 414 -2.34 -17.99 20.37
C VAL A 414 -2.63 -18.10 18.88
N GLY A 415 -1.67 -17.69 18.03
CA GLY A 415 -1.77 -17.79 16.58
C GLY A 415 -1.00 -16.72 15.82
N ALA A 416 -0.74 -16.96 14.54
CA ALA A 416 0.10 -16.10 13.71
C ALA A 416 -0.54 -14.73 13.46
N GLU A 417 -1.81 -14.69 13.08
CA GLU A 417 -2.51 -13.45 12.74
C GLU A 417 -2.83 -12.60 13.98
N PRO A 418 -3.35 -13.15 15.10
CA PRO A 418 -3.49 -12.39 16.34
C PRO A 418 -2.15 -11.85 16.85
N ARG A 419 -1.05 -12.61 16.72
CA ARG A 419 0.29 -12.15 17.05
C ARG A 419 0.72 -10.99 16.18
N ALA A 420 0.53 -11.06 14.86
CA ALA A 420 0.85 -9.96 13.94
C ALA A 420 0.06 -8.69 14.29
N ALA A 421 -1.21 -8.84 14.67
CA ALA A 421 -2.02 -7.73 15.15
C ALA A 421 -1.47 -7.14 16.47
N PHE A 422 -1.08 -7.99 17.43
CA PHE A 422 -0.43 -7.58 18.66
C PHE A 422 0.87 -6.80 18.39
N GLU A 423 1.79 -7.39 17.61
CA GLU A 423 3.06 -6.77 17.23
C GLU A 423 2.86 -5.40 16.57
N SER A 424 1.88 -5.30 15.68
CA SER A 424 1.53 -4.06 15.00
C SER A 424 0.96 -3.00 15.94
N MET A 425 0.11 -3.38 16.88
CA MET A 425 -0.45 -2.45 17.87
C MET A 425 0.59 -2.01 18.91
N TRP A 426 1.46 -2.93 19.34
CA TRP A 426 2.51 -2.62 20.32
C TRP A 426 3.56 -1.66 19.76
N SER A 427 3.98 -1.85 18.51
CA SER A 427 4.96 -0.99 17.86
C SER A 427 4.38 0.33 17.34
N HIS A 428 3.06 0.50 17.46
CA HIS A 428 2.34 1.60 16.85
C HIS A 428 2.79 2.96 17.41
N GLY A 429 3.26 3.84 16.51
CA GLY A 429 3.65 5.20 16.85
C GLY A 429 5.05 5.35 17.50
N ASP A 430 5.78 4.25 17.75
CA ASP A 430 7.14 4.29 18.32
C ASP A 430 8.16 3.68 17.36
N GLU A 431 9.09 4.52 16.86
CA GLU A 431 10.10 4.11 15.89
C GLU A 431 11.10 3.10 16.50
N ARG A 432 11.43 3.22 17.79
CA ARG A 432 12.33 2.30 18.50
C ARG A 432 11.70 0.92 18.64
N ARG A 433 10.38 0.85 18.92
CA ARG A 433 9.64 -0.41 18.96
C ARG A 433 9.54 -1.06 17.60
N LEU A 434 9.40 -0.28 16.53
CA LEU A 434 9.43 -0.80 15.16
C LEU A 434 10.79 -1.38 14.79
N GLU A 435 11.90 -0.71 15.15
CA GLU A 435 13.26 -1.23 14.95
C GLU A 435 13.47 -2.52 15.72
N HIS A 436 13.12 -2.53 17.02
CA HIS A 436 13.19 -3.73 17.85
C HIS A 436 12.37 -4.90 17.27
N LEU A 437 11.15 -4.63 16.85
CA LEU A 437 10.30 -5.65 16.20
C LEU A 437 10.93 -6.22 14.93
N ALA A 438 11.55 -5.36 14.11
CA ALA A 438 12.23 -5.80 12.89
C ALA A 438 13.43 -6.71 13.21
N GLU A 439 14.22 -6.39 14.23
CA GLU A 439 15.33 -7.22 14.71
C GLU A 439 14.87 -8.60 15.19
N VAL A 440 13.81 -8.63 15.99
CA VAL A 440 13.25 -9.88 16.54
C VAL A 440 12.65 -10.75 15.42
N GLN A 441 11.96 -10.16 14.45
CA GLN A 441 11.43 -10.88 13.29
C GLN A 441 12.55 -11.43 12.39
N MET A 442 13.66 -10.70 12.24
CA MET A 442 14.85 -11.20 11.53
C MET A 442 15.47 -12.38 12.28
N ALA A 443 15.59 -12.32 13.61
CA ALA A 443 16.10 -13.41 14.43
C ALA A 443 15.24 -14.68 14.30
N ASP A 444 13.91 -14.55 14.35
CA ASP A 444 12.97 -15.67 14.14
C ASP A 444 13.19 -16.32 12.75
N ASN A 445 13.38 -15.53 11.71
CA ASN A 445 13.61 -16.04 10.36
C ASN A 445 14.97 -16.75 10.22
N LEU A 446 16.00 -16.27 10.90
CA LEU A 446 17.31 -16.90 10.96
C LEU A 446 17.26 -18.22 11.72
N SER A 447 16.60 -18.26 12.89
CA SER A 447 16.43 -19.48 13.68
C SER A 447 15.66 -20.56 12.93
N GLN A 448 14.59 -20.21 12.20
CA GLN A 448 13.87 -21.15 11.32
C GLN A 448 14.75 -21.67 10.18
N GLY A 449 15.63 -20.84 9.62
CA GLY A 449 16.60 -21.23 8.62
C GLY A 449 17.65 -22.23 9.17
N GLU A 450 18.12 -22.01 10.41
CA GLU A 450 19.04 -22.89 11.10
C GLU A 450 18.40 -24.24 11.49
N ILE A 451 17.18 -24.23 12.04
CA ILE A 451 16.41 -25.43 12.37
C ILE A 451 16.20 -26.30 11.12
N ARG A 452 15.87 -25.71 9.98
CA ARG A 452 15.77 -26.45 8.70
C ARG A 452 17.08 -27.05 8.23
N ARG A 453 18.24 -26.48 8.60
CA ARG A 453 19.56 -27.06 8.35
C ARG A 453 19.84 -28.25 9.28
N TRP A 454 19.33 -28.24 10.50
CA TRP A 454 19.48 -29.33 11.46
C TRP A 454 18.61 -30.56 11.14
N ILE A 455 17.36 -30.35 10.74
CA ILE A 455 16.42 -31.43 10.36
C ILE A 455 16.89 -32.17 9.09
N LYS A 456 17.79 -31.59 8.28
CA LYS A 456 18.35 -32.23 7.08
C LYS A 456 19.67 -32.98 7.33
N LYS A 457 20.10 -33.10 8.57
CA LYS A 457 21.35 -33.79 8.93
C LYS A 457 21.16 -35.16 9.54
N ASP A 458 19.93 -35.63 9.72
CA ASP A 458 19.56 -37.01 10.09
C ASP A 458 18.82 -37.69 8.87
#